data_c861ccbb714dcfbf03668fb778c54fc4
#
_entry.id   c861ccbb714dcfbf03668fb778c54fc4
#
_cell.length_a   1.000
_cell.length_b   1.000
_cell.length_c   1.000
_cell.angle_alpha   90.00
_cell.angle_beta   90.00
_cell.angle_gamma   90.00
#
_symmetry.space_group_name_H-M   'P 1'
#
loop_
_entity.id
_entity.type
_entity.pdbx_description
1 polymer ?
#
loop_
_entity_poly.entity_id
_entity_poly.type
_entity_poly.pdbx_seq_one_letter_code
_entity_poly.pdbx_strand_id
1 'polypeptide(L)'
;LTHEISRQTFLRGAAGALAAGALGSGRASAEPVASGWDGLSRSISGQVIQPNAPQFGPAKAVFNTNYNGLTPAAVVTATSTADVQKAMAFAAANNLKVAPRGGGHSYVGASTANGTMVLDLRQLAGGIDYDAATGQVTVTPATSLYAMHQVLAAAGRGIPTGTCPSVGAAGHALGGGLGAHSRHAGLMSDALRSATVVLPGGQAVTASASSQPDLFWALRGGGGGNFGATTSLTFATFPTGDVDAVNLNFPPQSFAQVLVGWQSWLRTADRSCWALADATVDPMGTHCRILATCPAGSGAGVASAITSAVGIQPSGTENHTFNYLDLTNYLAVGNLNPSPLGYVGGSDVFATITPAAAQGIAAAVDAFPRGAGRMLAIMHALDGALADVPTGSTAFPWRRQSSLVQWYVETSGDPSAAVGWLSTAHRAVQPYSVGGYANYLEANQPASRYFGPNLSRLSAVRQKYDPARVMFSGMPV
;
A
#
# COMPACT_ATOMS: atom_id res chain seq x y z
N LEU A 1 18.01 40.05 -23.31
CA LEU A 1 16.77 40.63 -23.85
C LEU A 1 15.60 39.95 -23.13
N THR A 2 15.15 40.65 -22.12
CA THR A 2 13.99 40.45 -21.25
C THR A 2 12.69 40.61 -22.03
N HIS A 3 11.72 39.75 -21.84
CA HIS A 3 10.31 40.07 -22.03
C HIS A 3 9.51 39.64 -20.81
N GLU A 4 9.22 40.64 -19.99
CA GLU A 4 8.14 40.66 -19.02
C GLU A 4 6.80 40.58 -19.76
N ILE A 5 5.88 39.71 -19.33
CA ILE A 5 4.45 39.83 -19.67
C ILE A 5 3.69 40.07 -18.36
N SER A 6 3.08 41.25 -18.36
CA SER A 6 2.36 41.93 -17.31
C SER A 6 1.13 41.17 -16.79
N ARG A 7 1.01 41.14 -15.46
CA ARG A 7 -0.25 40.87 -14.74
C ARG A 7 -1.12 42.14 -14.86
N GLN A 8 -2.20 42.07 -15.62
CA GLN A 8 -3.41 42.91 -15.43
C GLN A 8 -4.41 42.58 -16.56
N THR A 9 -5.48 41.91 -16.22
CA THR A 9 -6.85 42.15 -16.73
C THR A 9 -7.73 40.94 -16.42
N PHE A 10 -8.34 40.89 -15.24
CA PHE A 10 -9.61 40.18 -15.02
C PHE A 10 -10.25 40.63 -13.69
N LEU A 11 -10.77 41.84 -13.71
CA LEU A 11 -11.76 42.32 -12.72
C LEU A 11 -12.62 43.37 -13.42
N ARG A 12 -13.83 43.00 -13.82
CA ARG A 12 -15.05 43.86 -13.85
C ARG A 12 -16.17 43.13 -14.61
N GLY A 13 -17.25 42.89 -13.88
CA GLY A 13 -18.52 42.45 -14.51
C GLY A 13 -19.43 41.67 -13.55
N ALA A 14 -19.83 42.26 -12.43
CA ALA A 14 -20.96 41.80 -11.65
C ALA A 14 -22.02 42.90 -11.63
N ALA A 15 -23.17 42.68 -12.23
CA ALA A 15 -24.47 43.22 -11.79
C ALA A 15 -25.61 42.67 -12.66
N GLY A 16 -26.54 41.94 -12.04
CA GLY A 16 -27.97 42.09 -12.24
C GLY A 16 -28.64 41.34 -13.39
N ALA A 17 -29.31 40.21 -13.05
CA ALA A 17 -30.73 39.99 -13.45
C ALA A 17 -31.27 38.71 -12.78
N LEU A 18 -32.18 38.85 -11.84
CA LEU A 18 -33.08 37.80 -11.37
C LEU A 18 -34.09 37.53 -12.48
N ALA A 19 -34.05 36.32 -13.04
CA ALA A 19 -35.18 35.79 -13.84
C ALA A 19 -35.45 34.37 -13.35
N ALA A 20 -36.60 34.16 -12.76
CA ALA A 20 -37.16 32.86 -12.46
C ALA A 20 -37.40 32.09 -13.76
N GLY A 21 -36.72 30.95 -13.89
CA GLY A 21 -36.84 30.07 -15.05
C GLY A 21 -36.77 28.61 -14.61
N ALA A 22 -37.84 27.90 -14.93
CA ALA A 22 -38.20 26.52 -14.71
C ALA A 22 -37.02 25.55 -14.52
N LEU A 23 -37.12 24.69 -13.50
CA LEU A 23 -36.37 23.46 -13.31
C LEU A 23 -36.61 22.49 -14.49
N GLY A 24 -35.89 22.68 -15.57
CA GLY A 24 -35.65 21.67 -16.58
C GLY A 24 -34.66 20.67 -16.06
N SER A 25 -35.08 19.46 -15.70
CA SER A 25 -34.23 18.30 -15.46
C SER A 25 -33.51 17.94 -16.79
N GLY A 26 -32.38 18.63 -17.02
CA GLY A 26 -31.44 18.24 -18.06
C GLY A 26 -30.84 16.90 -17.68
N ARG A 27 -31.42 15.80 -18.16
CA ARG A 27 -30.72 14.56 -18.32
C ARG A 27 -29.55 14.86 -19.22
N ALA A 28 -28.33 14.91 -18.65
CA ALA A 28 -27.13 14.82 -19.45
C ALA A 28 -27.26 13.54 -20.27
N SER A 29 -27.39 13.69 -21.58
CA SER A 29 -27.40 12.57 -22.51
C SER A 29 -26.06 11.85 -22.33
N ALA A 30 -26.11 10.65 -21.78
CA ALA A 30 -24.91 9.80 -21.71
C ALA A 30 -24.47 9.60 -23.16
N GLU A 31 -23.22 9.99 -23.48
CA GLU A 31 -22.63 9.65 -24.78
C GLU A 31 -22.78 8.15 -25.01
N PRO A 32 -23.06 7.71 -26.24
CA PRO A 32 -23.21 6.29 -26.55
C PRO A 32 -21.92 5.55 -26.16
N VAL A 33 -22.06 4.52 -25.33
CA VAL A 33 -20.93 3.67 -24.92
C VAL A 33 -20.36 3.00 -26.16
N ALA A 34 -19.05 3.15 -26.35
CA ALA A 34 -18.33 2.57 -27.50
C ALA A 34 -18.60 1.05 -27.57
N SER A 35 -19.05 0.57 -28.72
CA SER A 35 -19.26 -0.86 -28.95
C SER A 35 -17.96 -1.54 -29.37
N GLY A 36 -17.54 -2.57 -28.61
CA GLY A 36 -16.32 -3.33 -28.87
C GLY A 36 -15.01 -2.59 -28.54
N TRP A 37 -13.91 -3.34 -28.51
CA TRP A 37 -12.58 -2.80 -28.16
C TRP A 37 -12.11 -1.68 -29.09
N ASP A 38 -12.42 -1.74 -30.38
CA ASP A 38 -12.08 -0.70 -31.36
C ASP A 38 -12.82 0.62 -31.09
N GLY A 39 -14.05 0.53 -30.63
CA GLY A 39 -14.82 1.70 -30.19
C GLY A 39 -14.19 2.36 -28.98
N LEU A 40 -13.83 1.58 -27.97
CA LEU A 40 -13.10 2.09 -26.79
C LEU A 40 -11.76 2.72 -27.22
N SER A 41 -10.98 2.02 -28.06
CA SER A 41 -9.67 2.48 -28.52
C SER A 41 -9.74 3.85 -29.21
N ARG A 42 -10.77 4.09 -30.02
CA ARG A 42 -10.97 5.41 -30.67
C ARG A 42 -11.46 6.50 -29.71
N SER A 43 -12.03 6.12 -28.58
CA SER A 43 -12.62 7.08 -27.64
C SER A 43 -11.66 7.61 -26.57
N ILE A 44 -10.58 6.90 -26.29
CA ILE A 44 -9.58 7.24 -25.27
C ILE A 44 -8.30 7.78 -25.90
N SER A 45 -7.54 8.57 -25.14
CA SER A 45 -6.21 9.04 -25.54
C SER A 45 -5.12 7.99 -25.25
N GLY A 46 -5.40 7.04 -24.36
CA GLY A 46 -4.54 5.91 -24.05
C GLY A 46 -4.64 4.80 -25.11
N GLN A 47 -4.32 3.57 -24.72
CA GLN A 47 -4.28 2.42 -25.63
C GLN A 47 -5.14 1.26 -25.13
N VAL A 48 -5.71 0.49 -26.05
CA VAL A 48 -6.33 -0.82 -25.80
C VAL A 48 -5.43 -1.90 -26.38
N ILE A 49 -4.79 -2.69 -25.52
CA ILE A 49 -3.82 -3.71 -25.90
C ILE A 49 -4.45 -5.09 -25.68
N GLN A 50 -4.80 -5.77 -26.77
CA GLN A 50 -5.44 -7.07 -26.75
C GLN A 50 -4.41 -8.23 -26.82
N PRO A 51 -4.77 -9.48 -26.47
CA PRO A 51 -3.84 -10.61 -26.40
C PRO A 51 -3.04 -10.93 -27.67
N ASN A 52 -3.54 -10.55 -28.84
CA ASN A 52 -2.86 -10.74 -30.14
C ASN A 52 -1.82 -9.66 -30.45
N ALA A 53 -1.75 -8.59 -29.67
CA ALA A 53 -0.81 -7.49 -29.92
C ALA A 53 0.61 -7.86 -29.42
N PRO A 54 1.68 -7.54 -30.19
CA PRO A 54 3.06 -7.85 -29.79
C PRO A 54 3.46 -7.30 -28.41
N GLN A 55 2.91 -6.14 -28.03
CA GLN A 55 3.19 -5.49 -26.74
C GLN A 55 2.36 -6.05 -25.56
N PHE A 56 1.47 -7.02 -25.79
CA PHE A 56 0.58 -7.54 -24.75
C PHE A 56 1.33 -8.19 -23.58
N GLY A 57 2.37 -8.97 -23.86
CA GLY A 57 3.19 -9.63 -22.84
C GLY A 57 3.76 -8.62 -21.84
N PRO A 58 4.56 -7.63 -22.27
CA PRO A 58 5.07 -6.57 -21.40
C PRO A 58 3.95 -5.73 -20.75
N ALA A 59 2.86 -5.44 -21.47
CA ALA A 59 1.77 -4.62 -20.96
C ALA A 59 1.04 -5.27 -19.78
N LYS A 60 0.81 -6.60 -19.81
CA LYS A 60 0.12 -7.32 -18.74
C LYS A 60 0.99 -7.64 -17.53
N ALA A 61 2.32 -7.59 -17.67
CA ALA A 61 3.27 -7.98 -16.64
C ALA A 61 3.11 -7.16 -15.35
N VAL A 62 3.23 -7.83 -14.21
CA VAL A 62 3.18 -7.26 -12.86
C VAL A 62 4.49 -7.56 -12.13
N PHE A 63 4.71 -6.90 -10.97
CA PHE A 63 5.94 -7.05 -10.21
C PHE A 63 6.12 -8.49 -9.68
N ASN A 64 5.05 -9.12 -9.17
CA ASN A 64 5.10 -10.53 -8.78
C ASN A 64 4.99 -11.44 -10.02
N THR A 65 6.13 -11.93 -10.49
CA THR A 65 6.23 -12.70 -11.72
C THR A 65 5.44 -14.02 -11.71
N ASN A 66 5.07 -14.54 -10.54
CA ASN A 66 4.20 -15.73 -10.40
C ASN A 66 2.84 -15.55 -11.10
N TYR A 67 2.40 -14.30 -11.33
CA TYR A 67 1.13 -13.97 -11.98
C TYR A 67 1.26 -13.58 -13.46
N ASN A 68 2.47 -13.56 -14.04
CA ASN A 68 2.67 -13.16 -15.44
C ASN A 68 2.12 -14.18 -16.45
N GLY A 69 1.79 -15.40 -15.99
CA GLY A 69 1.08 -16.42 -16.80
C GLY A 69 -0.39 -16.11 -17.05
N LEU A 70 -1.02 -15.21 -16.27
CA LEU A 70 -2.43 -14.87 -16.42
C LEU A 70 -2.68 -14.10 -17.74
N THR A 71 -3.89 -14.26 -18.30
CA THR A 71 -4.28 -13.66 -19.58
C THR A 71 -5.54 -12.82 -19.40
N PRO A 72 -5.42 -11.51 -19.16
CA PRO A 72 -6.56 -10.59 -19.18
C PRO A 72 -7.18 -10.47 -20.56
N ALA A 73 -8.43 -10.04 -20.66
CA ALA A 73 -9.12 -9.80 -21.92
C ALA A 73 -8.49 -8.65 -22.72
N ALA A 74 -8.00 -7.63 -22.02
CA ALA A 74 -7.18 -6.55 -22.58
C ALA A 74 -6.46 -5.79 -21.46
N VAL A 75 -5.41 -5.05 -21.83
CA VAL A 75 -4.82 -4.00 -20.99
C VAL A 75 -5.21 -2.65 -21.60
N VAL A 76 -5.92 -1.84 -20.82
CA VAL A 76 -6.31 -0.48 -21.21
C VAL A 76 -5.43 0.49 -20.44
N THR A 77 -4.50 1.17 -21.12
CA THR A 77 -3.69 2.23 -20.52
C THR A 77 -4.48 3.53 -20.57
N ALA A 78 -4.62 4.19 -19.42
CA ALA A 78 -5.29 5.48 -19.31
C ALA A 78 -4.27 6.60 -19.10
N THR A 79 -4.42 7.71 -19.83
CA THR A 79 -3.58 8.90 -19.71
C THR A 79 -4.29 10.06 -19.02
N SER A 80 -5.62 9.95 -18.84
CA SER A 80 -6.46 10.96 -18.20
C SER A 80 -7.58 10.32 -17.37
N THR A 81 -8.17 11.07 -16.44
CA THR A 81 -9.38 10.65 -15.73
C THR A 81 -10.54 10.39 -16.71
N ALA A 82 -10.64 11.14 -17.80
CA ALA A 82 -11.64 10.91 -18.85
C ALA A 82 -11.47 9.54 -19.53
N ASP A 83 -10.24 9.09 -19.78
CA ASP A 83 -9.98 7.73 -20.29
C ASP A 83 -10.46 6.67 -19.28
N VAL A 84 -10.17 6.88 -18.00
CA VAL A 84 -10.63 5.98 -16.92
C VAL A 84 -12.16 5.91 -16.89
N GLN A 85 -12.84 7.05 -16.99
CA GLN A 85 -14.31 7.11 -17.04
C GLN A 85 -14.89 6.29 -18.20
N LYS A 86 -14.35 6.48 -19.39
CA LYS A 86 -14.77 5.75 -20.59
C LYS A 86 -14.50 4.25 -20.49
N ALA A 87 -13.31 3.86 -20.00
CA ALA A 87 -12.95 2.46 -19.80
C ALA A 87 -13.86 1.78 -18.76
N MET A 88 -14.16 2.46 -17.64
CA MET A 88 -15.05 1.94 -16.62
C MET A 88 -16.49 1.77 -17.13
N ALA A 89 -17.02 2.77 -17.84
CA ALA A 89 -18.35 2.69 -18.45
C ALA A 89 -18.43 1.58 -19.50
N PHE A 90 -17.39 1.44 -20.33
CA PHE A 90 -17.27 0.35 -21.29
C PHE A 90 -17.29 -1.02 -20.62
N ALA A 91 -16.50 -1.21 -19.56
CA ALA A 91 -16.45 -2.47 -18.83
C ALA A 91 -17.82 -2.83 -18.23
N ALA A 92 -18.49 -1.87 -17.60
CA ALA A 92 -19.83 -2.05 -17.04
C ALA A 92 -20.86 -2.46 -18.10
N ALA A 93 -20.86 -1.79 -19.27
CA ALA A 93 -21.77 -2.09 -20.37
C ALA A 93 -21.53 -3.45 -21.02
N ASN A 94 -20.30 -3.99 -20.93
CA ASN A 94 -19.90 -5.27 -21.53
C ASN A 94 -19.75 -6.40 -20.49
N ASN A 95 -20.21 -6.22 -19.25
CA ASN A 95 -20.08 -7.19 -18.15
C ASN A 95 -18.63 -7.67 -17.90
N LEU A 96 -17.64 -6.80 -18.14
CA LEU A 96 -16.25 -7.10 -17.90
C LEU A 96 -15.88 -6.74 -16.46
N LYS A 97 -15.07 -7.60 -15.83
CA LYS A 97 -14.41 -7.25 -14.56
C LYS A 97 -13.24 -6.33 -14.83
N VAL A 98 -13.05 -5.33 -13.98
CA VAL A 98 -11.94 -4.36 -14.08
C VAL A 98 -10.94 -4.59 -12.96
N ALA A 99 -9.68 -4.85 -13.33
CA ALA A 99 -8.54 -4.94 -12.43
C ALA A 99 -7.71 -3.64 -12.53
N PRO A 100 -7.89 -2.66 -11.62
CA PRO A 100 -7.10 -1.42 -11.67
C PRO A 100 -5.65 -1.70 -11.26
N ARG A 101 -4.69 -1.10 -11.99
CA ARG A 101 -3.26 -1.26 -11.74
C ARG A 101 -2.57 0.07 -11.51
N GLY A 102 -2.05 0.27 -10.26
CA GLY A 102 -1.05 1.28 -9.95
C GLY A 102 0.36 0.69 -10.12
N GLY A 103 1.09 0.44 -9.04
CA GLY A 103 2.44 -0.15 -9.08
C GLY A 103 2.52 -1.63 -9.45
N GLY A 104 1.43 -2.39 -9.38
CA GLY A 104 1.42 -3.83 -9.74
C GLY A 104 2.05 -4.78 -8.71
N HIS A 105 2.18 -4.38 -7.45
CA HIS A 105 2.85 -5.11 -6.37
C HIS A 105 1.94 -6.03 -5.55
N SER A 106 0.74 -6.36 -6.02
CA SER A 106 -0.18 -7.23 -5.25
C SER A 106 0.42 -8.61 -5.01
N TYR A 107 0.29 -9.12 -3.78
CA TYR A 107 0.72 -10.45 -3.37
C TYR A 107 -0.09 -11.57 -4.04
N VAL A 108 -1.30 -11.26 -4.49
CA VAL A 108 -2.25 -12.22 -5.10
C VAL A 108 -2.60 -11.86 -6.55
N GLY A 109 -1.77 -11.05 -7.22
CA GLY A 109 -2.00 -10.67 -8.60
C GLY A 109 -3.27 -9.85 -8.84
N ALA A 110 -3.77 -9.10 -7.85
CA ALA A 110 -5.02 -8.34 -7.94
C ALA A 110 -5.06 -7.29 -9.07
N SER A 111 -3.89 -6.91 -9.61
CA SER A 111 -3.76 -5.95 -10.72
C SER A 111 -3.75 -6.64 -12.09
N THR A 112 -3.99 -7.94 -12.15
CA THR A 112 -4.10 -8.74 -13.39
C THR A 112 -4.89 -10.00 -13.07
N ALA A 113 -5.77 -10.43 -13.98
CA ALA A 113 -6.49 -11.69 -13.84
C ALA A 113 -7.00 -12.16 -15.19
N ASN A 114 -7.23 -13.46 -15.33
CA ASN A 114 -7.78 -14.04 -16.55
C ASN A 114 -9.15 -13.42 -16.89
N GLY A 115 -9.32 -13.02 -18.15
CA GLY A 115 -10.56 -12.47 -18.67
C GLY A 115 -10.97 -11.10 -18.15
N THR A 116 -10.17 -10.44 -17.30
CA THR A 116 -10.46 -9.08 -16.84
C THR A 116 -9.96 -8.03 -17.84
N MET A 117 -10.53 -6.85 -17.79
CA MET A 117 -9.90 -5.64 -18.33
C MET A 117 -8.92 -5.10 -17.27
N VAL A 118 -7.62 -5.18 -17.54
CA VAL A 118 -6.64 -4.48 -16.72
C VAL A 118 -6.71 -3.00 -17.06
N LEU A 119 -7.05 -2.17 -16.08
CA LEU A 119 -7.04 -0.70 -16.21
C LEU A 119 -5.70 -0.18 -15.67
N ASP A 120 -4.79 0.08 -16.58
CA ASP A 120 -3.43 0.50 -16.26
C ASP A 120 -3.33 2.02 -16.06
N LEU A 121 -3.05 2.44 -14.85
CA LEU A 121 -3.00 3.84 -14.43
C LEU A 121 -1.57 4.40 -14.37
N ARG A 122 -0.57 3.65 -14.86
CA ARG A 122 0.85 4.05 -14.79
C ARG A 122 1.19 5.25 -15.68
N GLN A 123 0.37 5.54 -16.69
CA GLN A 123 0.56 6.68 -17.59
C GLN A 123 -0.39 7.84 -17.29
N LEU A 124 -1.13 7.78 -16.18
CA LEU A 124 -2.08 8.83 -15.83
C LEU A 124 -1.35 10.15 -15.57
N ALA A 125 -1.75 11.20 -16.27
CA ALA A 125 -1.19 12.53 -16.10
C ALA A 125 -1.50 13.11 -14.71
N GLY A 126 -0.61 13.97 -14.18
CA GLY A 126 -0.75 14.64 -12.89
C GLY A 126 0.53 14.63 -12.04
N GLY A 127 1.31 13.55 -12.09
CA GLY A 127 2.60 13.49 -11.39
C GLY A 127 2.50 13.59 -9.87
N ILE A 128 3.42 14.36 -9.28
CA ILE A 128 3.51 14.66 -7.85
C ILE A 128 3.45 16.18 -7.69
N ASP A 129 2.43 16.66 -7.01
CA ASP A 129 2.19 18.07 -6.76
C ASP A 129 2.20 18.33 -5.24
N TYR A 130 3.26 18.99 -4.75
CA TYR A 130 3.39 19.38 -3.35
C TYR A 130 3.02 20.85 -3.18
N ASP A 131 1.98 21.09 -2.40
CA ASP A 131 1.53 22.43 -2.01
C ASP A 131 2.15 22.84 -0.66
N ALA A 132 3.12 23.75 -0.69
CA ALA A 132 3.79 24.25 0.50
C ALA A 132 2.88 25.08 1.41
N ALA A 133 1.80 25.70 0.89
CA ALA A 133 0.88 26.49 1.68
C ALA A 133 0.01 25.62 2.59
N THR A 134 -0.38 24.44 2.13
CA THR A 134 -1.21 23.50 2.90
C THR A 134 -0.41 22.37 3.51
N GLY A 135 0.84 22.14 3.10
CA GLY A 135 1.65 21.01 3.50
C GLY A 135 1.10 19.68 3.00
N GLN A 136 0.37 19.70 1.88
CA GLN A 136 -0.22 18.52 1.28
C GLN A 136 0.50 18.12 -0.02
N VAL A 137 0.44 16.83 -0.35
CA VAL A 137 0.92 16.31 -1.63
C VAL A 137 -0.20 15.59 -2.35
N THR A 138 -0.40 15.90 -3.62
CA THR A 138 -1.32 15.20 -4.51
C THR A 138 -0.53 14.36 -5.50
N VAL A 139 -0.91 13.10 -5.65
CA VAL A 139 -0.20 12.14 -6.50
C VAL A 139 -1.15 11.32 -7.36
N THR A 140 -0.65 10.82 -8.48
CA THR A 140 -1.34 9.80 -9.29
C THR A 140 -1.22 8.41 -8.63
N PRO A 141 -2.13 7.47 -8.92
CA PRO A 141 -2.19 6.17 -8.25
C PRO A 141 -0.94 5.30 -8.42
N ALA A 142 -0.23 5.45 -9.51
CA ALA A 142 0.97 4.68 -9.82
C ALA A 142 2.27 5.38 -9.39
N THR A 143 2.21 6.59 -8.86
CA THR A 143 3.38 7.26 -8.29
C THR A 143 4.11 6.32 -7.36
N SER A 144 5.39 6.05 -7.63
CA SER A 144 6.19 5.19 -6.77
C SER A 144 6.46 5.87 -5.43
N LEU A 145 6.54 5.09 -4.36
CA LEU A 145 6.84 5.63 -3.04
C LEU A 145 8.15 6.40 -3.04
N TYR A 146 9.16 5.89 -3.75
CA TYR A 146 10.47 6.55 -3.81
C TYR A 146 10.42 7.92 -4.51
N ALA A 147 9.72 8.03 -5.65
CA ALA A 147 9.57 9.31 -6.34
C ALA A 147 8.86 10.35 -5.45
N MET A 148 7.87 9.91 -4.68
CA MET A 148 7.19 10.78 -3.71
C MET A 148 8.14 11.21 -2.58
N HIS A 149 8.97 10.29 -2.05
CA HIS A 149 9.99 10.64 -1.05
C HIS A 149 11.00 11.66 -1.57
N GLN A 150 11.46 11.53 -2.82
CA GLN A 150 12.41 12.47 -3.42
C GLN A 150 11.83 13.90 -3.47
N VAL A 151 10.59 14.06 -3.94
CA VAL A 151 9.94 15.38 -4.02
C VAL A 151 9.72 15.97 -2.63
N LEU A 152 9.25 15.17 -1.67
CA LEU A 152 8.98 15.62 -0.32
C LEU A 152 10.25 15.95 0.46
N ALA A 153 11.31 15.14 0.32
CA ALA A 153 12.61 15.40 0.95
C ALA A 153 13.20 16.75 0.53
N ALA A 154 13.09 17.10 -0.76
CA ALA A 154 13.54 18.39 -1.27
C ALA A 154 12.78 19.58 -0.64
N ALA A 155 11.57 19.35 -0.12
CA ALA A 155 10.75 20.34 0.60
C ALA A 155 10.88 20.23 2.13
N GLY A 156 11.78 19.40 2.67
CA GLY A 156 11.90 19.15 4.12
C GLY A 156 10.67 18.44 4.72
N ARG A 157 9.97 17.65 3.89
CA ARG A 157 8.72 16.96 4.27
C ARG A 157 8.84 15.47 4.11
N GLY A 158 7.99 14.75 4.83
CA GLY A 158 7.86 13.30 4.78
C GLY A 158 6.41 12.82 4.80
N ILE A 159 6.21 11.53 4.54
CA ILE A 159 4.92 10.86 4.58
C ILE A 159 5.12 9.43 5.12
N PRO A 160 4.20 8.88 5.94
CA PRO A 160 4.33 7.51 6.40
C PRO A 160 4.04 6.53 5.25
N THR A 161 5.04 5.73 4.89
CA THR A 161 4.91 4.70 3.84
C THR A 161 5.73 3.46 4.18
N GLY A 162 5.50 2.37 3.43
CA GLY A 162 6.40 1.24 3.39
C GLY A 162 7.74 1.56 2.73
N THR A 163 8.69 0.64 2.84
CA THR A 163 10.10 0.84 2.45
C THR A 163 10.44 0.39 1.03
N CYS A 164 9.54 -0.32 0.34
CA CYS A 164 9.80 -0.76 -1.04
C CYS A 164 9.62 0.41 -2.02
N PRO A 165 10.69 0.84 -2.74
CA PRO A 165 10.70 2.07 -3.51
C PRO A 165 9.77 2.07 -4.73
N SER A 166 9.56 0.92 -5.37
CA SER A 166 8.76 0.78 -6.61
C SER A 166 7.27 0.55 -6.38
N VAL A 167 6.83 0.40 -5.13
CA VAL A 167 5.41 0.25 -4.80
C VAL A 167 4.63 1.51 -5.17
N GLY A 168 3.46 1.34 -5.78
CA GLY A 168 2.59 2.46 -6.16
C GLY A 168 1.74 2.97 -5.00
N ALA A 169 1.58 4.30 -4.93
CA ALA A 169 0.92 5.01 -3.84
C ALA A 169 -0.51 4.51 -3.56
N ALA A 170 -1.34 4.32 -4.60
CA ALA A 170 -2.75 3.95 -4.39
C ALA A 170 -2.89 2.58 -3.72
N GLY A 171 -2.28 1.52 -4.30
CA GLY A 171 -2.42 0.18 -3.72
C GLY A 171 -1.95 0.13 -2.27
N HIS A 172 -0.85 0.81 -1.97
CA HIS A 172 -0.27 0.89 -0.63
C HIS A 172 -1.19 1.62 0.36
N ALA A 173 -1.65 2.81 0.01
CA ALA A 173 -2.50 3.63 0.87
C ALA A 173 -3.89 2.99 1.11
N LEU A 174 -4.51 2.44 0.05
CA LEU A 174 -5.87 1.89 0.14
C LEU A 174 -5.97 0.67 1.07
N GLY A 175 -4.89 -0.09 1.26
CA GLY A 175 -4.84 -1.18 2.23
C GLY A 175 -4.34 -0.78 3.63
N GLY A 176 -3.88 0.47 3.78
CA GLY A 176 -3.34 1.00 5.05
C GLY A 176 -2.04 1.77 4.84
N GLY A 177 -0.97 1.11 4.41
CA GLY A 177 0.33 1.75 4.18
C GLY A 177 1.16 1.86 5.44
N LEU A 178 1.67 0.73 5.93
CA LEU A 178 2.51 0.59 7.12
C LEU A 178 4.00 0.73 6.75
N GLY A 179 4.79 1.39 7.60
CA GLY A 179 6.25 1.51 7.44
C GLY A 179 6.97 2.26 8.54
N ALA A 180 8.17 2.75 8.24
CA ALA A 180 9.13 3.27 9.22
C ALA A 180 8.65 4.48 10.05
N HIS A 181 7.70 5.25 9.57
CA HIS A 181 7.16 6.40 10.28
C HIS A 181 5.79 6.16 10.92
N SER A 182 5.29 4.89 10.91
CA SER A 182 3.92 4.62 11.34
C SER A 182 3.69 4.85 12.83
N ARG A 183 4.69 4.63 13.70
CA ARG A 183 4.59 4.93 15.13
C ARG A 183 4.51 6.44 15.40
N HIS A 184 5.15 7.24 14.57
CA HIS A 184 5.14 8.71 14.67
C HIS A 184 3.92 9.35 14.02
N ALA A 185 3.56 8.92 12.78
CA ALA A 185 2.62 9.63 11.91
C ALA A 185 1.38 8.81 11.49
N GLY A 186 1.20 7.58 11.99
CA GLY A 186 0.12 6.68 11.59
C GLY A 186 0.40 5.95 10.28
N LEU A 187 -0.65 5.40 9.68
CA LEU A 187 -0.59 4.77 8.37
C LEU A 187 -0.61 5.82 7.25
N MET A 188 -0.16 5.47 6.05
CA MET A 188 -0.33 6.33 4.87
C MET A 188 -1.81 6.68 4.64
N SER A 189 -2.72 5.74 4.88
CA SER A 189 -4.17 5.96 4.82
C SER A 189 -4.70 6.96 5.87
N ASP A 190 -4.00 7.16 6.98
CA ASP A 190 -4.38 8.15 8.01
C ASP A 190 -3.97 9.56 7.56
N ALA A 191 -2.92 9.67 6.75
CA ALA A 191 -2.52 10.91 6.10
C ALA A 191 -3.43 11.31 4.92
N LEU A 192 -4.26 10.39 4.38
CA LEU A 192 -5.15 10.67 3.25
C LEU A 192 -6.18 11.76 3.63
N ARG A 193 -6.30 12.79 2.78
CA ARG A 193 -7.25 13.91 2.89
C ARG A 193 -8.40 13.79 1.92
N SER A 194 -8.10 13.40 0.68
CA SER A 194 -9.10 13.15 -0.35
C SER A 194 -8.58 12.19 -1.41
N ALA A 195 -9.50 11.60 -2.16
CA ALA A 195 -9.19 10.82 -3.34
C ALA A 195 -10.25 11.06 -4.43
N THR A 196 -9.83 11.15 -5.68
CA THR A 196 -10.73 11.09 -6.83
C THR A 196 -10.86 9.64 -7.27
N VAL A 197 -12.10 9.15 -7.33
CA VAL A 197 -12.42 7.76 -7.67
C VAL A 197 -13.39 7.74 -8.85
N VAL A 198 -13.09 6.97 -9.87
CA VAL A 198 -14.02 6.67 -10.94
C VAL A 198 -14.77 5.39 -10.57
N LEU A 199 -16.08 5.53 -10.38
CA LEU A 199 -16.99 4.44 -10.03
C LEU A 199 -17.25 3.50 -11.23
N PRO A 200 -17.73 2.29 -11.02
CA PRO A 200 -17.98 1.31 -12.08
C PRO A 200 -18.82 1.83 -13.27
N GLY A 201 -19.76 2.76 -13.03
CA GLY A 201 -20.54 3.41 -14.09
C GLY A 201 -19.83 4.53 -14.86
N GLY A 202 -18.53 4.77 -14.59
CA GLY A 202 -17.75 5.84 -15.23
C GLY A 202 -17.88 7.22 -14.57
N GLN A 203 -18.68 7.38 -13.51
CA GLN A 203 -18.80 8.64 -12.77
C GLN A 203 -17.54 8.87 -11.92
N ALA A 204 -16.89 10.03 -12.05
CA ALA A 204 -15.83 10.48 -11.14
C ALA A 204 -16.43 11.17 -9.92
N VAL A 205 -15.98 10.79 -8.73
CA VAL A 205 -16.39 11.39 -7.45
C VAL A 205 -15.17 11.71 -6.62
N THR A 206 -15.25 12.77 -5.80
CA THR A 206 -14.24 13.06 -4.78
C THR A 206 -14.72 12.49 -3.44
N ALA A 207 -13.91 11.59 -2.87
CA ALA A 207 -14.11 11.05 -1.52
C ALA A 207 -13.23 11.80 -0.52
N SER A 208 -13.84 12.34 0.54
CA SER A 208 -13.18 13.06 1.64
C SER A 208 -14.02 12.94 2.91
N ALA A 209 -13.57 13.52 4.02
CA ALA A 209 -14.34 13.55 5.26
C ALA A 209 -15.72 14.23 5.09
N SER A 210 -15.85 15.19 4.17
CA SER A 210 -17.09 15.95 3.91
C SER A 210 -17.83 15.53 2.64
N SER A 211 -17.23 14.73 1.76
CA SER A 211 -17.82 14.27 0.51
C SER A 211 -17.65 12.76 0.38
N GLN A 212 -18.73 12.01 0.11
CA GLN A 212 -18.73 10.54 0.05
C GLN A 212 -18.03 9.90 1.29
N PRO A 213 -18.42 10.27 2.54
CA PRO A 213 -17.66 9.91 3.74
C PRO A 213 -17.59 8.41 4.02
N ASP A 214 -18.55 7.64 3.57
CA ASP A 214 -18.55 6.18 3.64
C ASP A 214 -17.54 5.55 2.66
N LEU A 215 -17.46 6.06 1.43
CA LEU A 215 -16.41 5.68 0.48
C LEU A 215 -15.03 6.08 1.01
N PHE A 216 -14.89 7.30 1.54
CA PHE A 216 -13.63 7.77 2.13
C PHE A 216 -13.20 6.91 3.31
N TRP A 217 -14.13 6.47 4.16
CA TRP A 217 -13.86 5.50 5.21
C TRP A 217 -13.32 4.18 4.65
N ALA A 218 -13.95 3.66 3.60
CA ALA A 218 -13.57 2.39 2.98
C ALA A 218 -12.21 2.45 2.28
N LEU A 219 -11.85 3.59 1.67
CA LEU A 219 -10.55 3.80 1.03
C LEU A 219 -9.39 3.84 2.03
N ARG A 220 -9.65 3.95 3.33
CA ARG A 220 -8.63 3.99 4.38
C ARG A 220 -8.48 2.63 5.07
N GLY A 221 -7.96 1.63 4.32
CA GLY A 221 -7.67 0.29 4.82
C GLY A 221 -8.56 -0.83 4.28
N GLY A 222 -9.56 -0.52 3.43
CA GLY A 222 -10.46 -1.52 2.83
C GLY A 222 -9.89 -2.27 1.61
N GLY A 223 -8.63 -2.00 1.27
CA GLY A 223 -7.94 -2.64 0.14
C GLY A 223 -8.25 -2.00 -1.21
N GLY A 224 -7.30 -2.15 -2.15
CA GLY A 224 -7.44 -1.65 -3.51
C GLY A 224 -8.39 -2.50 -4.37
N GLY A 225 -9.01 -1.88 -5.38
CA GLY A 225 -9.82 -2.58 -6.38
C GLY A 225 -11.21 -3.02 -5.90
N ASN A 226 -11.72 -2.50 -4.79
CA ASN A 226 -13.04 -2.89 -4.26
C ASN A 226 -14.18 -1.91 -4.59
N PHE A 227 -13.88 -0.62 -4.78
CA PHE A 227 -14.93 0.41 -4.80
C PHE A 227 -14.93 1.25 -6.07
N GLY A 228 -13.88 1.22 -6.87
CA GLY A 228 -13.67 1.98 -8.08
C GLY A 228 -12.19 2.11 -8.43
N ALA A 229 -11.88 2.83 -9.51
CA ALA A 229 -10.53 3.14 -9.94
C ALA A 229 -10.13 4.53 -9.39
N THR A 230 -9.17 4.58 -8.47
CA THR A 230 -8.65 5.84 -7.93
C THR A 230 -7.74 6.50 -8.96
N THR A 231 -7.93 7.78 -9.24
CA THR A 231 -7.15 8.55 -10.23
C THR A 231 -6.29 9.62 -9.61
N SER A 232 -6.56 10.03 -8.37
CA SER A 232 -5.77 11.02 -7.62
C SER A 232 -5.91 10.77 -6.13
N LEU A 233 -4.84 11.02 -5.35
CA LEU A 233 -4.84 10.96 -3.90
C LEU A 233 -4.10 12.17 -3.34
N THR A 234 -4.70 12.83 -2.35
CA THR A 234 -4.09 13.95 -1.63
C THR A 234 -3.80 13.56 -0.19
N PHE A 235 -2.56 13.73 0.25
CA PHE A 235 -2.09 13.37 1.59
C PHE A 235 -1.56 14.58 2.34
N ALA A 236 -1.74 14.59 3.67
CA ALA A 236 -0.96 15.47 4.54
C ALA A 236 0.46 14.94 4.65
N THR A 237 1.41 15.85 4.86
CA THR A 237 2.82 15.54 5.08
C THR A 237 3.25 16.01 6.46
N PHE A 238 4.39 15.54 6.97
CA PHE A 238 4.98 15.98 8.22
C PHE A 238 6.39 16.58 7.97
N PRO A 239 6.89 17.49 8.83
CA PRO A 239 8.27 17.98 8.73
C PRO A 239 9.26 16.86 9.05
N THR A 240 10.38 16.83 8.32
CA THR A 240 11.44 15.84 8.54
C THR A 240 12.64 16.46 9.24
N GLY A 241 13.43 15.60 9.89
CA GLY A 241 14.73 15.91 10.47
C GLY A 241 15.64 14.71 10.34
N ASP A 242 16.89 14.86 10.77
CA ASP A 242 17.84 13.75 10.78
C ASP A 242 17.45 12.73 11.87
N VAL A 243 17.76 11.47 11.59
CA VAL A 243 17.48 10.32 12.46
C VAL A 243 18.68 9.40 12.54
N ASP A 244 18.87 8.77 13.68
CA ASP A 244 19.78 7.65 13.81
C ASP A 244 19.06 6.35 13.41
N ALA A 245 19.73 5.51 12.61
CA ALA A 245 19.34 4.15 12.32
C ALA A 245 20.31 3.19 13.05
N VAL A 246 19.76 2.38 13.93
CA VAL A 246 20.47 1.42 14.77
C VAL A 246 20.15 0.01 14.29
N ASN A 247 21.17 -0.74 13.88
CA ASN A 247 21.06 -2.14 13.49
C ASN A 247 21.76 -3.04 14.53
N LEU A 248 21.00 -3.92 15.17
CA LEU A 248 21.47 -4.84 16.21
C LEU A 248 21.31 -6.27 15.71
N ASN A 249 22.40 -6.96 15.43
CA ASN A 249 22.39 -8.36 15.03
C ASN A 249 22.45 -9.27 16.26
N PHE A 250 21.65 -10.32 16.28
CA PHE A 250 21.59 -11.28 17.38
C PHE A 250 21.84 -12.69 16.89
N PRO A 251 22.27 -13.62 17.78
CA PRO A 251 22.33 -15.03 17.45
C PRO A 251 20.96 -15.56 16.96
N PRO A 252 20.87 -16.25 15.82
CA PRO A 252 19.59 -16.67 15.23
C PRO A 252 18.69 -17.48 16.17
N GLN A 253 19.30 -18.35 17.01
CA GLN A 253 18.58 -19.17 18.01
C GLN A 253 17.90 -18.35 19.10
N SER A 254 18.24 -17.07 19.24
CA SER A 254 17.60 -16.16 20.22
C SER A 254 16.37 -15.43 19.69
N PHE A 255 15.92 -15.71 18.47
CA PHE A 255 14.88 -14.93 17.80
C PHE A 255 13.60 -14.79 18.64
N ALA A 256 13.13 -15.85 19.30
CA ALA A 256 11.98 -15.76 20.18
C ALA A 256 12.20 -14.76 21.34
N GLN A 257 13.38 -14.76 21.97
CA GLN A 257 13.71 -13.82 23.03
C GLN A 257 13.84 -12.39 22.49
N VAL A 258 14.44 -12.23 21.31
CA VAL A 258 14.55 -10.94 20.60
C VAL A 258 13.16 -10.34 20.35
N LEU A 259 12.17 -11.13 19.92
CA LEU A 259 10.79 -10.66 19.71
C LEU A 259 10.12 -10.15 20.99
N VAL A 260 10.28 -10.89 22.09
CA VAL A 260 9.74 -10.48 23.40
C VAL A 260 10.40 -9.19 23.89
N GLY A 261 11.73 -9.08 23.78
CA GLY A 261 12.49 -7.89 24.16
C GLY A 261 12.17 -6.68 23.27
N TRP A 262 12.06 -6.88 21.96
CA TRP A 262 11.64 -5.85 21.00
C TRP A 262 10.27 -5.24 21.38
N GLN A 263 9.27 -6.10 21.61
CA GLN A 263 7.94 -5.62 22.02
C GLN A 263 7.97 -4.94 23.40
N SER A 264 8.75 -5.46 24.35
CA SER A 264 8.90 -4.86 25.67
C SER A 264 9.49 -3.46 25.58
N TRP A 265 10.54 -3.27 24.80
CA TRP A 265 11.13 -1.95 24.55
C TRP A 265 10.14 -0.99 23.88
N LEU A 266 9.42 -1.43 22.85
CA LEU A 266 8.46 -0.57 22.13
C LEU A 266 7.39 0.03 23.05
N ARG A 267 6.96 -0.68 24.10
CA ARG A 267 5.96 -0.18 25.07
C ARG A 267 6.42 1.05 25.85
N THR A 268 7.72 1.25 25.97
CA THR A 268 8.32 2.37 26.74
C THR A 268 9.05 3.34 25.85
N ALA A 269 9.34 2.98 24.61
CA ALA A 269 10.03 3.81 23.64
C ALA A 269 9.18 5.03 23.23
N ASP A 270 9.83 6.17 23.10
CA ASP A 270 9.20 7.36 22.53
C ASP A 270 8.59 7.01 21.16
N ARG A 271 7.46 7.62 20.82
CA ARG A 271 6.77 7.33 19.57
C ARG A 271 7.49 7.83 18.32
N SER A 272 8.46 8.74 18.47
CA SER A 272 9.39 9.13 17.40
C SER A 272 10.36 8.01 17.02
N CYS A 273 10.56 7.02 17.91
CA CYS A 273 11.31 5.81 17.61
C CYS A 273 10.41 4.79 16.88
N TRP A 274 10.97 4.14 15.89
CA TRP A 274 10.37 3.01 15.21
C TRP A 274 11.36 1.83 15.20
N ALA A 275 10.86 0.61 15.21
CA ALA A 275 11.70 -0.56 14.99
C ALA A 275 10.93 -1.70 14.34
N LEU A 276 11.64 -2.49 13.56
CA LEU A 276 11.27 -3.85 13.17
C LEU A 276 12.22 -4.86 13.83
N ALA A 277 11.74 -6.08 14.02
CA ALA A 277 12.58 -7.24 14.29
C ALA A 277 12.40 -8.23 13.14
N ASP A 278 13.47 -8.76 12.58
CA ASP A 278 13.36 -9.72 11.49
C ASP A 278 14.26 -10.94 11.67
N ALA A 279 13.81 -12.05 11.09
CA ALA A 279 14.64 -13.18 10.79
C ALA A 279 14.65 -13.42 9.28
N THR A 280 15.84 -13.58 8.70
CA THR A 280 16.02 -13.92 7.28
C THR A 280 16.67 -15.29 7.20
N VAL A 281 16.13 -16.16 6.33
CA VAL A 281 16.75 -17.44 5.96
C VAL A 281 17.12 -17.39 4.50
N ASP A 282 18.39 -17.56 4.21
CA ASP A 282 18.95 -17.56 2.86
C ASP A 282 20.02 -18.66 2.71
N PRO A 283 20.71 -18.80 1.55
CA PRO A 283 21.76 -19.80 1.37
C PRO A 283 22.97 -19.68 2.33
N MET A 284 23.19 -18.48 2.89
CA MET A 284 24.29 -18.23 3.85
C MET A 284 23.91 -18.65 5.28
N GLY A 285 22.62 -18.80 5.59
CA GLY A 285 22.16 -19.21 6.89
C GLY A 285 20.89 -18.50 7.36
N THR A 286 20.75 -18.47 8.68
CA THR A 286 19.69 -17.73 9.35
C THR A 286 20.29 -16.50 10.02
N HIS A 287 19.69 -15.35 9.82
CA HIS A 287 20.08 -14.06 10.40
C HIS A 287 18.93 -13.54 11.26
N CYS A 288 19.26 -12.86 12.35
CA CYS A 288 18.29 -12.26 13.25
C CYS A 288 18.74 -10.86 13.64
N ARG A 289 17.86 -9.87 13.52
CA ARG A 289 18.21 -8.49 13.90
C ARG A 289 17.01 -7.69 14.40
N ILE A 290 17.32 -6.58 15.08
CA ILE A 290 16.43 -5.44 15.27
C ILE A 290 17.03 -4.25 14.53
N LEU A 291 16.23 -3.63 13.64
CA LEU A 291 16.53 -2.36 13.01
C LEU A 291 15.60 -1.30 13.60
N ALA A 292 16.16 -0.30 14.25
CA ALA A 292 15.43 0.80 14.86
C ALA A 292 15.81 2.14 14.24
N THR A 293 14.89 3.10 14.22
CA THR A 293 15.16 4.53 13.94
C THR A 293 14.71 5.37 15.11
N CYS A 294 15.45 6.43 15.41
CA CYS A 294 15.16 7.35 16.50
C CYS A 294 15.70 8.77 16.17
N PRO A 295 15.33 9.82 16.92
CA PRO A 295 15.89 11.15 16.72
C PRO A 295 17.43 11.13 16.73
N ALA A 296 18.05 11.93 15.86
CA ALA A 296 19.50 12.03 15.75
C ALA A 296 20.16 12.31 17.10
N GLY A 297 21.27 11.61 17.38
CA GLY A 297 21.98 11.66 18.66
C GLY A 297 21.45 10.71 19.73
N SER A 298 20.33 10.01 19.48
CA SER A 298 19.72 9.06 20.46
C SER A 298 20.12 7.62 20.24
N GLY A 299 20.78 7.29 19.13
CA GLY A 299 21.02 5.91 18.68
C GLY A 299 21.73 5.02 19.69
N ALA A 300 22.79 5.53 20.36
CA ALA A 300 23.51 4.75 21.37
C ALA A 300 22.62 4.39 22.57
N GLY A 301 21.79 5.34 23.04
CA GLY A 301 20.83 5.12 24.13
C GLY A 301 19.76 4.10 23.73
N VAL A 302 19.26 4.18 22.49
CA VAL A 302 18.27 3.23 21.93
C VAL A 302 18.89 1.83 21.82
N ALA A 303 20.10 1.72 21.31
CA ALA A 303 20.82 0.42 21.25
C ALA A 303 20.96 -0.23 22.62
N SER A 304 21.36 0.54 23.63
CA SER A 304 21.49 0.07 25.02
C SER A 304 20.14 -0.37 25.61
N ALA A 305 19.09 0.44 25.37
CA ALA A 305 17.74 0.12 25.87
C ALA A 305 17.17 -1.15 25.23
N ILE A 306 17.33 -1.32 23.92
CA ILE A 306 16.93 -2.54 23.21
C ILE A 306 17.70 -3.74 23.74
N THR A 307 19.04 -3.63 23.84
CA THR A 307 19.90 -4.71 24.37
C THR A 307 19.47 -5.13 25.76
N SER A 308 19.19 -4.16 26.65
CA SER A 308 18.70 -4.43 28.00
C SER A 308 17.35 -5.13 28.00
N ALA A 309 16.42 -4.72 27.13
CA ALA A 309 15.08 -5.31 27.02
C ALA A 309 15.13 -6.75 26.46
N VAL A 310 16.04 -7.01 25.50
CA VAL A 310 16.26 -8.36 24.94
C VAL A 310 16.99 -9.26 25.94
N GLY A 311 17.88 -8.69 26.79
CA GLY A 311 18.67 -9.44 27.76
C GLY A 311 19.78 -10.32 27.15
N ILE A 312 20.12 -10.07 25.87
CA ILE A 312 21.23 -10.73 25.16
C ILE A 312 22.07 -9.64 24.50
N GLN A 313 23.39 -9.78 24.57
CA GLN A 313 24.29 -8.89 23.84
C GLN A 313 24.19 -9.17 22.33
N PRO A 314 24.06 -8.12 21.50
CA PRO A 314 24.11 -8.29 20.07
C PRO A 314 25.51 -8.75 19.62
N SER A 315 25.57 -9.56 18.58
CA SER A 315 26.81 -9.98 17.94
C SER A 315 27.44 -8.89 17.07
N GLY A 316 26.66 -7.87 16.71
CA GLY A 316 27.09 -6.69 15.97
C GLY A 316 26.10 -5.54 16.18
N THR A 317 26.65 -4.33 16.25
CA THR A 317 25.87 -3.09 16.39
C THR A 317 26.40 -2.06 15.41
N GLU A 318 25.51 -1.48 14.63
CA GLU A 318 25.77 -0.35 13.74
C GLU A 318 24.86 0.80 14.11
N ASN A 319 25.36 2.03 14.02
CA ASN A 319 24.57 3.25 14.23
C ASN A 319 25.02 4.31 13.21
N HIS A 320 24.08 4.78 12.42
CA HIS A 320 24.30 5.78 11.38
C HIS A 320 23.27 6.88 11.45
N THR A 321 23.68 8.13 11.27
CA THR A 321 22.76 9.26 11.14
C THR A 321 22.44 9.51 9.68
N PHE A 322 21.16 9.65 9.37
CA PHE A 322 20.63 9.86 8.03
C PHE A 322 19.66 11.04 7.99
N ASN A 323 19.70 11.82 6.91
CA ASN A 323 18.55 12.64 6.55
C ASN A 323 17.39 11.74 6.04
N TYR A 324 16.23 12.34 5.82
CA TYR A 324 15.01 11.60 5.46
C TYR A 324 15.16 10.75 4.17
N LEU A 325 15.81 11.29 3.12
CA LEU A 325 15.96 10.56 1.87
C LEU A 325 17.01 9.45 1.96
N ASP A 326 18.13 9.72 2.64
CA ASP A 326 19.17 8.72 2.85
C ASP A 326 18.68 7.59 3.75
N LEU A 327 17.85 7.88 4.75
CA LEU A 327 17.16 6.82 5.52
C LEU A 327 16.30 5.95 4.60
N THR A 328 15.50 6.57 3.70
CA THR A 328 14.68 5.82 2.74
C THR A 328 15.53 4.90 1.86
N ASN A 329 16.68 5.38 1.39
CA ASN A 329 17.64 4.61 0.61
C ASN A 329 18.23 3.44 1.43
N TYR A 330 18.59 3.68 2.68
CA TYR A 330 19.11 2.67 3.60
C TYR A 330 18.08 1.57 3.87
N LEU A 331 16.82 1.94 4.14
CA LEU A 331 15.75 1.00 4.39
C LEU A 331 15.34 0.18 3.14
N ALA A 332 15.58 0.72 1.94
CA ALA A 332 15.43 0.00 0.66
C ALA A 332 16.66 -0.91 0.35
N VAL A 333 17.62 -1.02 1.28
CA VAL A 333 18.85 -1.81 1.12
C VAL A 333 19.64 -1.38 -0.14
N GLY A 334 19.59 -0.09 -0.49
CA GLY A 334 20.22 0.48 -1.68
C GLY A 334 19.61 0.07 -3.02
N ASN A 335 18.57 -0.78 -3.03
CA ASN A 335 17.90 -1.21 -4.25
C ASN A 335 16.71 -0.32 -4.57
N LEU A 336 16.96 0.84 -5.17
CA LEU A 336 15.95 1.86 -5.47
C LEU A 336 15.08 1.55 -6.69
N ASN A 337 15.48 0.59 -7.51
CA ASN A 337 14.74 0.14 -8.68
C ASN A 337 14.74 -1.39 -8.75
N PRO A 338 14.03 -2.06 -7.84
CA PRO A 338 14.02 -3.51 -7.79
C PRO A 338 13.40 -4.11 -9.05
N SER A 339 14.04 -5.16 -9.57
CA SER A 339 13.48 -5.93 -10.68
C SER A 339 12.28 -6.76 -10.23
N PRO A 340 11.28 -6.97 -11.11
CA PRO A 340 10.20 -7.92 -10.86
C PRO A 340 10.75 -9.31 -10.51
N LEU A 341 10.13 -9.94 -9.51
CA LEU A 341 10.53 -11.27 -9.02
C LEU A 341 9.30 -12.08 -8.57
N GLY A 342 9.45 -13.40 -8.50
CA GLY A 342 8.43 -14.27 -7.92
C GLY A 342 8.50 -14.20 -6.39
N TYR A 343 7.33 -14.08 -5.74
CA TYR A 343 7.26 -14.18 -4.29
C TYR A 343 5.91 -14.70 -3.80
N VAL A 344 5.95 -15.30 -2.62
CA VAL A 344 4.79 -15.73 -1.84
C VAL A 344 4.86 -15.03 -0.50
N GLY A 345 3.73 -14.59 0.03
CA GLY A 345 3.71 -13.97 1.36
C GLY A 345 2.32 -13.87 1.94
N GLY A 346 2.28 -13.54 3.22
CA GLY A 346 1.10 -13.38 4.03
C GLY A 346 1.43 -12.69 5.33
N SER A 347 0.49 -12.70 6.27
CA SER A 347 0.68 -12.03 7.56
C SER A 347 -0.18 -12.60 8.67
N ASP A 348 0.29 -12.45 9.90
CA ASP A 348 -0.46 -12.66 11.13
C ASP A 348 -0.38 -11.45 12.04
N VAL A 349 -1.52 -11.02 12.58
CA VAL A 349 -1.64 -9.89 13.51
C VAL A 349 -1.77 -10.40 14.93
N PHE A 350 -1.08 -9.76 15.87
CA PHE A 350 -1.04 -10.16 17.27
C PHE A 350 -1.56 -9.07 18.19
N ALA A 351 -2.42 -9.46 19.12
CA ALA A 351 -2.82 -8.56 20.22
C ALA A 351 -1.61 -8.22 21.10
N THR A 352 -0.76 -9.21 21.36
CA THR A 352 0.54 -9.09 22.03
C THR A 352 1.41 -10.29 21.68
N ILE A 353 2.72 -10.08 21.62
CA ILE A 353 3.69 -11.17 21.46
C ILE A 353 3.98 -11.76 22.86
N THR A 354 3.29 -12.84 23.17
CA THR A 354 3.62 -13.64 24.36
C THR A 354 4.86 -14.49 24.10
N PRO A 355 5.56 -14.99 25.15
CA PRO A 355 6.68 -15.94 24.93
C PRO A 355 6.29 -17.14 24.06
N ALA A 356 5.06 -17.66 24.21
CA ALA A 356 4.57 -18.77 23.39
C ALA A 356 4.32 -18.36 21.94
N ALA A 357 3.79 -17.15 21.68
CA ALA A 357 3.66 -16.61 20.32
C ALA A 357 5.04 -16.42 19.66
N ALA A 358 6.00 -15.88 20.40
CA ALA A 358 7.38 -15.71 19.92
C ALA A 358 8.05 -17.05 19.58
N GLN A 359 7.84 -18.08 20.41
CA GLN A 359 8.32 -19.45 20.10
C GLN A 359 7.65 -20.02 18.84
N GLY A 360 6.34 -19.78 18.65
CA GLY A 360 5.64 -20.18 17.43
C GLY A 360 6.20 -19.51 16.17
N ILE A 361 6.53 -18.20 16.24
CA ILE A 361 7.14 -17.47 15.15
C ILE A 361 8.55 -18.02 14.86
N ALA A 362 9.38 -18.24 15.90
CA ALA A 362 10.71 -18.81 15.74
C ALA A 362 10.66 -20.22 15.13
N ALA A 363 9.76 -21.08 15.62
CA ALA A 363 9.57 -22.43 15.08
C ALA A 363 9.14 -22.41 13.59
N ALA A 364 8.34 -21.43 13.18
CA ALA A 364 8.00 -21.25 11.76
C ALA A 364 9.22 -20.87 10.91
N VAL A 365 10.12 -20.03 11.45
CA VAL A 365 11.40 -19.67 10.80
C VAL A 365 12.29 -20.91 10.66
N ASP A 366 12.45 -21.68 11.72
CA ASP A 366 13.28 -22.90 11.73
C ASP A 366 12.76 -23.99 10.79
N ALA A 367 11.43 -24.05 10.58
CA ALA A 367 10.77 -25.00 9.71
C ALA A 367 10.83 -24.60 8.21
N PHE A 368 11.45 -23.46 7.86
CA PHE A 368 11.54 -23.05 6.47
C PHE A 368 12.45 -23.99 5.66
N PRO A 369 11.96 -24.58 4.54
CA PRO A 369 12.75 -25.50 3.74
C PRO A 369 13.82 -24.72 2.95
N ARG A 370 15.08 -25.03 3.25
CA ARG A 370 16.27 -24.38 2.68
C ARG A 370 16.34 -24.57 1.19
N GLY A 371 15.79 -24.30 0.32
CA GLY A 371 15.77 -24.50 -1.13
C GLY A 371 14.48 -23.92 -1.75
N ALA A 372 13.55 -23.48 -0.89
CA ALA A 372 12.30 -22.86 -1.35
C ALA A 372 12.47 -21.39 -1.75
N GLY A 373 13.66 -20.82 -1.57
CA GLY A 373 13.98 -19.42 -1.85
C GLY A 373 14.61 -18.69 -0.66
N ARG A 374 14.51 -17.38 -0.65
CA ARG A 374 14.92 -16.52 0.48
C ARG A 374 13.69 -16.12 1.28
N MET A 375 13.68 -16.43 2.57
CA MET A 375 12.56 -16.15 3.48
C MET A 375 12.89 -15.00 4.43
N LEU A 376 11.88 -14.15 4.66
CA LEU A 376 11.91 -13.10 5.68
C LEU A 376 10.64 -13.20 6.55
N ALA A 377 10.85 -13.22 7.87
CA ALA A 377 9.80 -13.03 8.89
C ALA A 377 10.03 -11.64 9.50
N ILE A 378 9.22 -10.65 9.11
CA ILE A 378 9.42 -9.25 9.49
C ILE A 378 8.32 -8.82 10.45
N MET A 379 8.69 -8.48 11.68
CA MET A 379 7.78 -7.96 12.69
C MET A 379 7.63 -6.45 12.56
N HIS A 380 6.40 -5.98 12.45
CA HIS A 380 6.06 -4.56 12.41
C HIS A 380 5.23 -4.18 13.63
N ALA A 381 5.54 -3.04 14.23
CA ALA A 381 4.76 -2.46 15.33
C ALA A 381 3.44 -1.85 14.81
N LEU A 382 2.36 -2.03 15.56
CA LEU A 382 1.03 -1.45 15.30
C LEU A 382 0.60 -0.47 16.41
N ASP A 383 1.54 0.09 17.15
CA ASP A 383 1.33 1.03 18.24
C ASP A 383 1.64 2.49 17.83
N GLY A 384 1.76 3.38 18.82
CA GLY A 384 2.05 4.80 18.59
C GLY A 384 0.88 5.53 17.95
N ALA A 385 1.15 6.44 16.99
CA ALA A 385 0.15 7.25 16.29
C ALA A 385 -0.91 6.43 15.55
N LEU A 386 -0.58 5.21 15.13
CA LEU A 386 -1.53 4.28 14.52
C LEU A 386 -2.67 3.93 15.51
N ALA A 387 -2.33 3.75 16.79
CA ALA A 387 -3.28 3.44 17.84
C ALA A 387 -4.09 4.67 18.34
N ASP A 388 -3.71 5.91 17.99
CA ASP A 388 -4.49 7.11 18.32
C ASP A 388 -5.77 7.20 17.49
N VAL A 389 -5.79 6.59 16.31
CA VAL A 389 -6.98 6.55 15.46
C VAL A 389 -8.01 5.62 16.09
N PRO A 390 -9.24 6.11 16.41
CA PRO A 390 -10.26 5.27 17.04
C PRO A 390 -10.62 4.05 16.18
N THR A 391 -10.84 2.91 16.81
CA THR A 391 -11.31 1.69 16.16
C THR A 391 -12.62 1.98 15.40
N GLY A 392 -12.69 1.59 14.13
CA GLY A 392 -13.86 1.83 13.28
C GLY A 392 -13.92 3.20 12.61
N SER A 393 -13.01 4.16 12.90
CA SER A 393 -12.92 5.43 12.19
C SER A 393 -12.38 5.31 10.77
N THR A 394 -11.74 4.21 10.45
CA THR A 394 -11.26 3.82 9.12
C THR A 394 -11.54 2.33 8.89
N ALA A 395 -11.41 1.88 7.66
CA ALA A 395 -11.60 0.47 7.33
C ALA A 395 -10.47 -0.44 7.86
N PHE A 396 -9.30 0.10 8.18
CA PHE A 396 -8.21 -0.65 8.82
C PHE A 396 -8.60 -1.08 10.23
N PRO A 397 -8.70 -2.41 10.54
CA PRO A 397 -9.32 -2.88 11.79
C PRO A 397 -8.34 -2.99 12.98
N TRP A 398 -7.02 -3.03 12.72
CA TRP A 398 -6.01 -3.49 13.69
C TRP A 398 -5.43 -2.36 14.56
N ARG A 399 -6.30 -1.43 15.03
CA ARG A 399 -5.88 -0.22 15.76
C ARG A 399 -5.43 -0.47 17.21
N ARG A 400 -5.80 -1.63 17.77
CA ARG A 400 -5.52 -1.98 19.17
C ARG A 400 -4.63 -3.20 19.33
N GLN A 401 -4.01 -3.61 18.22
CA GLN A 401 -3.08 -4.73 18.21
C GLN A 401 -1.64 -4.22 18.43
N SER A 402 -0.76 -5.10 18.94
CA SER A 402 0.63 -4.69 19.21
C SER A 402 1.51 -4.74 17.97
N SER A 403 1.30 -5.73 17.12
CA SER A 403 2.21 -6.01 16.02
C SER A 403 1.59 -6.93 14.97
N LEU A 404 2.28 -7.01 13.84
CA LEU A 404 2.04 -8.06 12.85
C LEU A 404 3.39 -8.64 12.38
N VAL A 405 3.36 -9.91 11.94
CA VAL A 405 4.43 -10.50 11.16
C VAL A 405 4.05 -10.49 9.68
N GLN A 406 4.98 -10.04 8.85
CA GLN A 406 4.98 -10.25 7.41
C GLN A 406 5.81 -11.51 7.12
N TRP A 407 5.17 -12.52 6.60
CA TRP A 407 5.81 -13.67 5.99
C TRP A 407 6.09 -13.36 4.53
N TYR A 408 7.33 -13.43 4.10
CA TYR A 408 7.71 -13.10 2.73
C TYR A 408 8.77 -14.09 2.23
N VAL A 409 8.52 -14.71 1.09
CA VAL A 409 9.44 -15.66 0.45
C VAL A 409 9.68 -15.25 -0.99
N GLU A 410 10.90 -14.88 -1.34
CA GLU A 410 11.33 -14.70 -2.72
C GLU A 410 11.52 -16.08 -3.35
N THR A 411 10.88 -16.31 -4.49
CA THR A 411 10.89 -17.61 -5.17
C THR A 411 11.56 -17.49 -6.54
N SER A 412 12.29 -18.53 -6.93
CA SER A 412 12.81 -18.71 -8.28
C SER A 412 12.22 -20.01 -8.87
N GLY A 413 11.16 -19.90 -9.64
CA GLY A 413 10.46 -21.06 -10.22
C GLY A 413 9.17 -21.44 -9.49
N ASP A 414 8.94 -22.74 -9.24
CA ASP A 414 7.69 -23.22 -8.61
C ASP A 414 7.55 -22.74 -7.16
N PRO A 415 6.48 -21.97 -6.84
CA PRO A 415 6.25 -21.44 -5.51
C PRO A 415 5.66 -22.44 -4.51
N SER A 416 5.40 -23.69 -4.90
CA SER A 416 4.62 -24.67 -4.10
C SER A 416 5.24 -24.93 -2.72
N ALA A 417 6.57 -25.03 -2.63
CA ALA A 417 7.27 -25.22 -1.35
C ALA A 417 7.08 -24.02 -0.42
N ALA A 418 7.15 -22.78 -0.95
CA ALA A 418 6.91 -21.55 -0.20
C ALA A 418 5.46 -21.44 0.28
N VAL A 419 4.48 -21.80 -0.57
CA VAL A 419 3.05 -21.86 -0.21
C VAL A 419 2.80 -22.88 0.90
N GLY A 420 3.40 -24.08 0.79
CA GLY A 420 3.29 -25.12 1.80
C GLY A 420 3.87 -24.70 3.15
N TRP A 421 5.03 -24.04 3.12
CA TRP A 421 5.64 -23.47 4.33
C TRP A 421 4.80 -22.36 4.95
N LEU A 422 4.25 -21.43 4.14
CA LEU A 422 3.40 -20.36 4.65
C LEU A 422 2.21 -20.90 5.44
N SER A 423 1.60 -21.98 4.96
CA SER A 423 0.54 -22.68 5.69
C SER A 423 1.04 -23.28 7.02
N THR A 424 2.30 -23.71 7.10
CA THR A 424 2.93 -24.19 8.33
C THR A 424 3.21 -23.04 9.30
N ALA A 425 3.68 -21.90 8.80
CA ALA A 425 3.89 -20.70 9.58
C ALA A 425 2.59 -20.21 10.24
N HIS A 426 1.49 -20.14 9.48
CA HIS A 426 0.18 -19.79 10.05
C HIS A 426 -0.27 -20.77 11.14
N ARG A 427 -0.12 -22.08 10.93
CA ARG A 427 -0.48 -23.08 11.96
C ARG A 427 0.33 -22.90 13.25
N ALA A 428 1.61 -22.57 13.14
CA ALA A 428 2.47 -22.38 14.31
C ALA A 428 2.03 -21.21 15.20
N VAL A 429 1.41 -20.17 14.61
CA VAL A 429 0.98 -18.96 15.32
C VAL A 429 -0.55 -18.84 15.48
N GLN A 430 -1.31 -19.76 14.90
CA GLN A 430 -2.79 -19.72 14.85
C GLN A 430 -3.48 -19.43 16.20
N PRO A 431 -3.04 -19.97 17.36
CA PRO A 431 -3.68 -19.65 18.63
C PRO A 431 -3.48 -18.19 19.09
N TYR A 432 -2.57 -17.47 18.49
CA TYR A 432 -2.16 -16.10 18.88
C TYR A 432 -2.52 -15.06 17.85
N SER A 433 -2.82 -15.50 16.61
CA SER A 433 -3.16 -14.63 15.47
C SER A 433 -4.61 -14.20 15.55
N VAL A 434 -4.87 -12.89 15.40
CA VAL A 434 -6.22 -12.32 15.37
C VAL A 434 -6.66 -11.93 13.96
N GLY A 435 -5.78 -12.03 12.95
CA GLY A 435 -6.08 -11.70 11.57
C GLY A 435 -4.85 -11.51 10.69
N GLY A 436 -5.03 -10.83 9.55
CA GLY A 436 -3.99 -10.50 8.58
C GLY A 436 -4.08 -9.06 8.09
N TYR A 437 -3.09 -8.61 7.34
CA TYR A 437 -2.99 -7.25 6.80
C TYR A 437 -3.36 -7.21 5.31
N ALA A 438 -4.24 -6.27 4.94
CA ALA A 438 -4.82 -6.20 3.58
C ALA A 438 -3.80 -5.92 2.45
N ASN A 439 -2.59 -5.43 2.75
CA ASN A 439 -1.51 -5.33 1.76
C ASN A 439 -0.66 -6.61 1.64
N TYR A 440 -0.84 -7.58 2.53
CA TYR A 440 -0.17 -8.89 2.51
C TYR A 440 -1.21 -10.00 2.33
N LEU A 441 -2.09 -9.82 1.32
CA LEU A 441 -3.14 -10.76 1.00
C LEU A 441 -2.59 -12.13 0.61
N GLU A 442 -3.37 -13.14 0.89
CA GLU A 442 -3.11 -14.52 0.52
C GLU A 442 -4.28 -15.08 -0.30
N ALA A 443 -3.96 -15.88 -1.30
CA ALA A 443 -4.99 -16.60 -2.03
C ALA A 443 -5.76 -17.55 -1.09
N ASN A 444 -7.06 -17.68 -1.31
CA ASN A 444 -7.93 -18.63 -0.61
C ASN A 444 -8.15 -18.34 0.90
N GLN A 445 -7.74 -17.17 1.40
CA GLN A 445 -8.08 -16.76 2.75
C GLN A 445 -9.40 -15.98 2.77
N PRO A 446 -10.22 -16.09 3.83
CA PRO A 446 -11.49 -15.36 3.90
C PRO A 446 -11.26 -13.87 4.17
N ALA A 447 -12.12 -13.01 3.61
CA ALA A 447 -12.05 -11.56 3.82
C ALA A 447 -12.13 -11.15 5.31
N SER A 448 -12.84 -11.94 6.13
CA SER A 448 -12.92 -11.73 7.59
C SER A 448 -11.54 -11.74 8.28
N ARG A 449 -10.56 -12.48 7.74
CA ARG A 449 -9.19 -12.48 8.25
C ARG A 449 -8.54 -11.10 8.17
N TYR A 450 -8.82 -10.33 7.12
CA TYR A 450 -8.17 -9.04 6.86
C TYR A 450 -8.96 -7.84 7.36
N PHE A 451 -10.28 -7.93 7.38
CA PHE A 451 -11.14 -6.81 7.71
C PHE A 451 -11.89 -6.96 9.04
N GLY A 452 -11.82 -8.14 9.68
CA GLY A 452 -12.35 -8.38 11.00
C GLY A 452 -13.75 -7.79 11.20
N PRO A 453 -13.98 -6.97 12.25
CA PRO A 453 -15.29 -6.39 12.55
C PRO A 453 -15.76 -5.37 11.49
N ASN A 454 -14.88 -4.89 10.61
CA ASN A 454 -15.21 -3.90 9.59
C ASN A 454 -15.77 -4.51 8.29
N LEU A 455 -15.71 -5.84 8.13
CA LEU A 455 -16.11 -6.52 6.89
C LEU A 455 -17.57 -6.24 6.50
N SER A 456 -18.50 -6.30 7.44
CA SER A 456 -19.94 -6.05 7.14
C SER A 456 -20.16 -4.63 6.59
N ARG A 457 -19.52 -3.62 7.19
CA ARG A 457 -19.60 -2.24 6.72
C ARG A 457 -18.93 -2.07 5.35
N LEU A 458 -17.77 -2.72 5.11
CA LEU A 458 -17.10 -2.71 3.81
C LEU A 458 -17.99 -3.32 2.72
N SER A 459 -18.66 -4.44 3.01
CA SER A 459 -19.59 -5.09 2.08
C SER A 459 -20.77 -4.18 1.74
N ALA A 460 -21.32 -3.46 2.73
CA ALA A 460 -22.38 -2.48 2.50
C ALA A 460 -21.92 -1.30 1.63
N VAL A 461 -20.71 -0.77 1.87
CA VAL A 461 -20.11 0.28 1.03
C VAL A 461 -19.91 -0.24 -0.39
N ARG A 462 -19.36 -1.45 -0.55
CA ARG A 462 -19.20 -2.04 -1.89
C ARG A 462 -20.54 -2.22 -2.60
N GLN A 463 -21.55 -2.71 -1.91
CA GLN A 463 -22.90 -2.85 -2.49
C GLN A 463 -23.46 -1.52 -2.98
N LYS A 464 -23.15 -0.42 -2.30
CA LYS A 464 -23.57 0.93 -2.70
C LYS A 464 -22.84 1.43 -3.94
N TYR A 465 -21.52 1.25 -4.03
CA TYR A 465 -20.68 1.86 -5.06
C TYR A 465 -20.36 0.91 -6.23
N ASP A 466 -20.43 -0.40 -6.04
CA ASP A 466 -20.22 -1.44 -7.05
C ASP A 466 -21.25 -2.56 -6.96
N PRO A 467 -22.58 -2.25 -7.09
CA PRO A 467 -23.65 -3.24 -6.96
C PRO A 467 -23.56 -4.36 -8.00
N ALA A 468 -23.06 -4.04 -9.20
CA ALA A 468 -22.86 -5.00 -10.29
C ALA A 468 -21.56 -5.80 -10.17
N ARG A 469 -20.75 -5.56 -9.11
CA ARG A 469 -19.48 -6.25 -8.89
C ARG A 469 -18.54 -6.14 -10.10
N VAL A 470 -18.49 -5.00 -10.76
CA VAL A 470 -17.59 -4.72 -11.90
C VAL A 470 -16.13 -4.76 -11.47
N MET A 471 -15.83 -4.27 -10.26
CA MET A 471 -14.47 -4.23 -9.77
C MET A 471 -13.93 -5.61 -9.43
N PHE A 472 -12.72 -5.91 -9.92
CA PHE A 472 -11.93 -7.07 -9.52
C PHE A 472 -10.91 -6.66 -8.45
N SER A 473 -10.89 -7.37 -7.36
CA SER A 473 -9.88 -7.25 -6.31
C SER A 473 -9.37 -8.64 -5.94
N GLY A 474 -8.16 -8.70 -5.38
CA GLY A 474 -7.62 -9.97 -4.87
C GLY A 474 -8.36 -10.50 -3.65
N MET A 475 -9.17 -9.66 -3.00
CA MET A 475 -9.99 -9.98 -1.83
C MET A 475 -11.30 -9.19 -1.91
N PRO A 476 -12.35 -9.75 -2.50
CA PRO A 476 -13.65 -9.09 -2.58
C PRO A 476 -14.31 -9.01 -1.19
N VAL A 477 -14.82 -7.82 -0.86
CA VAL A 477 -15.55 -7.52 0.38
C VAL A 477 -17.06 -7.45 0.17
#